data_27073aadc6f5072bc86b85f51d1ef9a5
#
_entry.id   27073aadc6f5072bc86b85f51d1ef9a5
#
_cell.length_a   1.000
_cell.length_b   1.000
_cell.length_c   1.000
_cell.angle_alpha   90.00
_cell.angle_beta   90.00
_cell.angle_gamma   90.00
#
_symmetry.space_group_name_H-M   'P 1'
#
loop_
_entity.id
_entity.type
_entity.pdbx_description
1 polymer ?
#
loop_
_entity_poly.entity_id
_entity_poly.type
_entity_poly.pdbx_seq_one_letter_code
_entity_poly.pdbx_strand_id
1 'polypeptide(L)'
;MALALLAFFCSGVIAQQRLVLYSDGPIPARARVDSLFPDSATLFRDLKALLNGLQDKGYLESSLDSLSGTGSLWSAWLHLGPVYFWGNLDVSAPPPGAAFRPGQQKGQPVSKAALTRFQDRLLQASASEGYPFARMKTDSLQAESNRLSLRLVLEEGPFFALDTLIVEGDAPVGNRFLQQYLGLIPGKPYSQTAVLRIRERIRALPYLQLIKDPEVRFSLGRAQVILPLSARNASRFDFLIGVLPNNLQTNRLLITGSLEGEFLNQLGAGERIYARIEQLSPQTQRLDIQMGYPYLLGLPLGVDARLHLYKRDTAFLDADASLGLRYLFQGAGYFKVFWNQRSSRLLGFNADELISSNRLPANLDVRVAFFGFEGGAERLDYRFNPRRGWVFQSSIGAGTKRILPNKRLEDLGLGGLYDSLELNSAQIQVAARAGAYFPLFKRSVFYWGLQGKGLLSRQPALPNEQFRLGGNRTLRGFDEEFFQATHFLVNTWEYRLLLSENAYLSAFADAAWLEDRTAERANVFFPVGWGGGITFETRAGVFGLSLAYGVRWGEKPDWTSPKVHLGYVSLF
;
A
#
# COMPACT_ATOMS: atom_id res chain seq x y z
N MET A 1 29.41 -58.13 17.85
CA MET A 1 29.55 -57.19 18.97
C MET A 1 28.65 -56.01 18.68
N ALA A 2 27.41 -56.08 19.16
CA ALA A 2 26.38 -55.04 18.93
C ALA A 2 26.21 -54.26 20.23
N LEU A 3 26.56 -52.97 20.23
CA LEU A 3 26.30 -52.05 21.36
C LEU A 3 24.93 -51.45 21.17
N ALA A 4 23.98 -51.87 22.00
CA ALA A 4 22.66 -51.23 22.11
C ALA A 4 22.80 -50.00 23.00
N LEU A 5 22.58 -48.78 22.43
CA LEU A 5 22.42 -47.53 23.18
C LEU A 5 20.97 -47.48 23.70
N LEU A 6 20.76 -47.75 24.96
CA LEU A 6 19.53 -47.47 25.70
C LEU A 6 19.46 -45.94 25.95
N ALA A 7 18.66 -45.23 25.19
CA ALA A 7 18.23 -43.86 25.51
C ALA A 7 17.19 -43.94 26.64
N PHE A 8 17.56 -43.61 27.85
CA PHE A 8 16.67 -43.35 28.97
C PHE A 8 15.90 -42.05 28.65
N PHE A 9 14.70 -42.18 28.16
CA PHE A 9 13.70 -41.08 28.21
C PHE A 9 13.26 -40.98 29.68
N CYS A 10 13.87 -40.07 30.43
CA CYS A 10 13.31 -39.56 31.67
C CYS A 10 12.07 -38.71 31.31
N SER A 11 10.91 -39.33 31.13
CA SER A 11 9.64 -38.66 31.19
C SER A 11 9.40 -38.19 32.62
N GLY A 12 9.85 -36.96 32.92
CA GLY A 12 9.46 -36.29 34.15
C GLY A 12 7.94 -36.24 34.14
N VAL A 13 7.33 -37.00 35.03
CA VAL A 13 5.90 -36.86 35.37
C VAL A 13 5.76 -35.46 35.96
N ILE A 14 5.38 -34.49 35.14
CA ILE A 14 4.97 -33.16 35.62
C ILE A 14 3.73 -33.44 36.45
N ALA A 15 3.85 -33.34 37.77
CA ALA A 15 2.73 -33.48 38.67
C ALA A 15 1.69 -32.39 38.36
N GLN A 16 0.71 -32.76 37.57
CA GLN A 16 -0.39 -31.84 37.21
C GLN A 16 -1.17 -31.48 38.47
N GLN A 17 -1.36 -30.21 38.70
CA GLN A 17 -2.16 -29.70 39.80
C GLN A 17 -3.60 -29.58 39.37
N ARG A 18 -4.54 -30.13 40.14
CA ARG A 18 -5.98 -30.11 39.90
C ARG A 18 -6.63 -29.05 40.76
N LEU A 19 -7.43 -28.20 40.15
CA LEU A 19 -8.24 -27.19 40.84
C LEU A 19 -9.70 -27.60 40.89
N VAL A 20 -10.31 -27.51 42.06
CA VAL A 20 -11.76 -27.55 42.28
C VAL A 20 -12.18 -26.15 42.69
N LEU A 21 -13.02 -25.53 41.88
CA LEU A 21 -13.54 -24.20 42.11
C LEU A 21 -14.97 -24.26 42.64
N TYR A 22 -15.20 -23.71 43.82
CA TYR A 22 -16.50 -23.51 44.43
C TYR A 22 -16.92 -22.05 44.29
N SER A 23 -18.20 -21.75 44.07
CA SER A 23 -18.69 -20.38 44.01
C SER A 23 -20.10 -20.30 44.60
N ASP A 24 -20.45 -19.13 45.13
CA ASP A 24 -21.78 -18.81 45.67
C ASP A 24 -22.84 -18.53 44.60
N GLY A 25 -22.46 -18.51 43.34
CA GLY A 25 -23.35 -18.29 42.19
C GLY A 25 -22.83 -18.93 40.89
N PRO A 26 -23.61 -18.93 39.81
CA PRO A 26 -23.22 -19.51 38.53
C PRO A 26 -22.10 -18.68 37.85
N ILE A 27 -20.94 -19.29 37.68
CA ILE A 27 -19.80 -18.65 36.99
C ILE A 27 -20.17 -18.49 35.50
N PRO A 28 -20.05 -17.28 34.92
CA PRO A 28 -20.33 -17.05 33.50
C PRO A 28 -19.49 -17.95 32.60
N ALA A 29 -20.09 -18.56 31.56
CA ALA A 29 -19.47 -19.58 30.72
C ALA A 29 -18.11 -19.19 30.09
N ARG A 30 -17.87 -17.89 29.88
CA ARG A 30 -16.60 -17.33 29.35
C ARG A 30 -15.57 -17.00 30.45
N ALA A 31 -15.84 -17.28 31.71
CA ALA A 31 -14.97 -17.05 32.86
C ALA A 31 -14.60 -18.39 33.54
N ARG A 32 -14.43 -19.46 32.77
CA ARG A 32 -14.03 -20.75 33.28
C ARG A 32 -12.52 -20.83 33.32
N VAL A 33 -12.01 -21.48 34.36
CA VAL A 33 -10.58 -21.81 34.53
C VAL A 33 -10.39 -23.27 34.21
N ASP A 34 -9.25 -23.63 33.68
CA ASP A 34 -8.89 -25.05 33.50
C ASP A 34 -8.85 -25.78 34.84
N SER A 35 -9.19 -27.04 34.83
CA SER A 35 -9.16 -27.87 36.03
C SER A 35 -7.80 -28.52 36.30
N LEU A 36 -6.85 -28.43 35.35
CA LEU A 36 -5.52 -29.01 35.39
C LEU A 36 -4.45 -28.00 35.04
N PHE A 37 -3.43 -27.90 35.88
CA PHE A 37 -2.33 -26.94 35.73
C PHE A 37 -0.99 -27.63 35.81
N PRO A 38 0.03 -27.18 35.07
CA PRO A 38 1.38 -27.76 35.14
C PRO A 38 2.07 -27.45 36.46
N ASP A 39 1.79 -26.30 37.06
CA ASP A 39 2.39 -25.86 38.34
C ASP A 39 1.49 -24.88 39.09
N SER A 40 1.81 -24.59 40.34
CA SER A 40 1.05 -23.65 41.18
C SER A 40 1.17 -22.19 40.70
N ALA A 41 2.26 -21.80 40.09
CA ALA A 41 2.41 -20.43 39.59
C ALA A 41 1.44 -20.14 38.44
N THR A 42 1.24 -21.12 37.56
CA THR A 42 0.25 -21.04 36.48
C THR A 42 -1.18 -21.01 37.04
N LEU A 43 -1.46 -21.84 38.06
CA LEU A 43 -2.76 -21.83 38.75
C LEU A 43 -3.09 -20.47 39.36
N PHE A 44 -2.17 -19.86 40.11
CA PHE A 44 -2.35 -18.55 40.73
C PHE A 44 -2.55 -17.44 39.68
N ARG A 45 -1.77 -17.49 38.59
CA ARG A 45 -1.89 -16.54 37.50
C ARG A 45 -3.28 -16.61 36.85
N ASP A 46 -3.78 -17.81 36.63
CA ASP A 46 -5.07 -18.02 35.96
C ASP A 46 -6.25 -17.73 36.88
N LEU A 47 -6.14 -17.98 38.20
CA LEU A 47 -7.11 -17.52 39.19
C LEU A 47 -7.18 -15.97 39.23
N LYS A 48 -6.04 -15.30 39.18
CA LYS A 48 -6.00 -13.83 39.11
C LYS A 48 -6.61 -13.31 37.81
N ALA A 49 -6.36 -13.99 36.69
CA ALA A 49 -6.98 -13.69 35.40
C ALA A 49 -8.51 -13.89 35.43
N LEU A 50 -9.00 -14.94 36.10
CA LEU A 50 -10.41 -15.17 36.35
C LEU A 50 -11.04 -13.99 37.09
N LEU A 51 -10.48 -13.60 38.23
CA LEU A 51 -11.01 -12.49 39.03
C LEU A 51 -11.06 -11.18 38.22
N ASN A 52 -9.98 -10.85 37.50
CA ASN A 52 -9.96 -9.70 36.62
C ASN A 52 -11.06 -9.80 35.53
N GLY A 53 -11.25 -10.99 34.95
CA GLY A 53 -12.28 -11.24 33.95
C GLY A 53 -13.71 -11.12 34.49
N LEU A 54 -13.93 -11.44 35.74
CA LEU A 54 -15.21 -11.26 36.43
C LEU A 54 -15.46 -9.78 36.73
N GLN A 55 -14.45 -9.06 37.23
CA GLN A 55 -14.54 -7.61 37.45
C GLN A 55 -14.82 -6.85 36.16
N ASP A 56 -14.26 -7.30 35.02
CA ASP A 56 -14.55 -6.72 33.70
C ASP A 56 -15.97 -7.01 33.19
N LYS A 57 -16.69 -7.93 33.82
CA LYS A 57 -18.11 -8.25 33.55
C LYS A 57 -19.07 -7.61 34.56
N GLY A 58 -18.56 -6.76 35.46
CA GLY A 58 -19.34 -6.04 36.44
C GLY A 58 -19.41 -6.69 37.81
N TYR A 59 -18.80 -7.84 38.05
CA TYR A 59 -18.71 -8.46 39.38
C TYR A 59 -17.63 -7.80 40.23
N LEU A 60 -17.86 -6.54 40.65
CA LEU A 60 -16.81 -5.74 41.28
C LEU A 60 -16.38 -6.25 42.66
N GLU A 61 -17.30 -6.95 43.36
CA GLU A 61 -17.06 -7.54 44.68
C GLU A 61 -16.45 -8.94 44.60
N SER A 62 -16.21 -9.46 43.39
CA SER A 62 -15.67 -10.80 43.24
C SER A 62 -14.30 -10.93 43.93
N SER A 63 -14.22 -11.92 44.82
CA SER A 63 -13.03 -12.23 45.62
C SER A 63 -12.76 -13.73 45.68
N LEU A 64 -11.52 -14.06 46.00
CA LEU A 64 -11.13 -15.42 46.37
C LEU A 64 -11.07 -15.50 47.88
N ASP A 65 -12.11 -16.06 48.51
CA ASP A 65 -12.25 -16.07 49.96
C ASP A 65 -11.32 -17.04 50.63
N SER A 66 -11.08 -18.18 49.99
CA SER A 66 -10.07 -19.14 50.47
C SER A 66 -9.45 -19.94 49.36
N LEU A 67 -8.19 -20.30 49.54
CA LEU A 67 -7.44 -21.18 48.66
C LEU A 67 -6.65 -22.14 49.51
N SER A 68 -6.99 -23.41 49.46
CA SER A 68 -6.30 -24.48 50.18
C SER A 68 -5.81 -25.54 49.22
N GLY A 69 -4.61 -26.07 49.44
CA GLY A 69 -4.04 -27.13 48.62
C GLY A 69 -3.28 -28.15 49.44
N THR A 70 -3.51 -29.44 49.14
CA THR A 70 -2.75 -30.55 49.68
C THR A 70 -2.18 -31.39 48.53
N GLY A 71 -0.86 -31.33 48.35
CA GLY A 71 -0.18 -32.04 47.27
C GLY A 71 -0.54 -31.49 45.90
N SER A 72 -1.18 -32.30 45.07
CA SER A 72 -1.62 -31.92 43.70
C SER A 72 -3.05 -31.43 43.57
N LEU A 73 -3.80 -31.38 44.69
CA LEU A 73 -5.24 -30.96 44.71
C LEU A 73 -5.36 -29.58 45.39
N TRP A 74 -5.98 -28.64 44.68
CA TRP A 74 -6.28 -27.29 45.18
C TRP A 74 -7.80 -27.10 45.21
N SER A 75 -8.30 -26.44 46.25
CA SER A 75 -9.69 -26.03 46.39
C SER A 75 -9.72 -24.52 46.54
N ALA A 76 -10.52 -23.86 45.72
CA ALA A 76 -10.69 -22.40 45.72
C ALA A 76 -12.17 -22.07 45.93
N TRP A 77 -12.45 -21.14 46.86
CA TRP A 77 -13.79 -20.61 47.08
C TRP A 77 -13.85 -19.18 46.51
N LEU A 78 -14.76 -19.01 45.57
CA LEU A 78 -14.95 -17.74 44.83
C LEU A 78 -16.27 -17.11 45.28
N HIS A 79 -16.19 -15.91 45.81
CA HIS A 79 -17.35 -15.03 45.99
C HIS A 79 -17.57 -14.22 44.73
N LEU A 80 -18.77 -14.20 44.16
CA LEU A 80 -19.09 -13.45 42.93
C LEU A 80 -19.62 -12.05 43.21
N GLY A 81 -20.48 -11.93 44.19
CA GLY A 81 -21.22 -10.70 44.46
C GLY A 81 -22.20 -10.31 43.35
N PRO A 82 -22.86 -9.18 43.46
CA PRO A 82 -23.79 -8.69 42.45
C PRO A 82 -23.10 -8.11 41.24
N VAL A 83 -23.79 -8.07 40.08
CA VAL A 83 -23.32 -7.37 38.90
C VAL A 83 -23.63 -5.89 39.04
N TYR A 84 -22.58 -5.05 38.89
CA TYR A 84 -22.70 -3.61 38.86
C TYR A 84 -22.87 -3.11 37.43
N PHE A 85 -23.78 -2.16 37.24
CA PHE A 85 -24.08 -1.52 35.96
C PHE A 85 -23.76 -0.02 36.04
N TRP A 86 -23.38 0.59 34.91
CA TRP A 86 -23.20 2.03 34.84
C TRP A 86 -24.55 2.74 35.05
N GLY A 87 -24.60 3.61 36.06
CA GLY A 87 -25.67 4.57 36.26
C GLY A 87 -25.44 5.80 35.37
N ASN A 88 -24.45 6.59 35.70
CA ASN A 88 -24.01 7.73 34.89
C ASN A 88 -22.46 7.79 34.85
N LEU A 89 -21.90 8.01 33.66
CA LEU A 89 -20.48 8.31 33.49
C LEU A 89 -20.39 9.72 32.89
N ASP A 90 -19.87 10.65 33.67
CA ASP A 90 -19.75 12.05 33.29
C ASP A 90 -18.29 12.50 33.30
N VAL A 91 -17.95 13.43 32.41
CA VAL A 91 -16.61 14.02 32.34
C VAL A 91 -16.75 15.52 32.26
N SER A 92 -16.15 16.23 33.23
CA SER A 92 -16.08 17.68 33.18
C SER A 92 -15.03 18.13 32.17
N ALA A 93 -15.40 19.05 31.28
CA ALA A 93 -14.54 19.64 30.24
C ALA A 93 -13.82 18.58 29.34
N PRO A 94 -14.55 17.72 28.61
CA PRO A 94 -13.90 16.80 27.70
C PRO A 94 -13.21 17.57 26.57
N PRO A 95 -12.04 17.10 26.07
CA PRO A 95 -11.31 17.77 25.01
C PRO A 95 -12.13 17.79 23.71
N PRO A 96 -12.02 18.86 22.87
CA PRO A 96 -12.85 19.03 21.66
C PRO A 96 -12.79 17.88 20.67
N GLY A 97 -11.64 17.19 20.57
CA GLY A 97 -11.44 16.04 19.68
C GLY A 97 -11.94 14.70 20.22
N ALA A 98 -12.42 14.65 21.46
CA ALA A 98 -12.90 13.40 22.06
C ALA A 98 -14.36 13.14 21.67
N ALA A 99 -14.61 12.02 21.00
CA ALA A 99 -15.97 11.53 20.73
C ALA A 99 -16.61 11.00 22.04
N PHE A 100 -16.91 11.89 22.97
CA PHE A 100 -17.59 11.58 24.23
C PHE A 100 -19.07 11.94 24.13
N ARG A 101 -19.95 10.97 24.45
CA ARG A 101 -21.39 11.19 24.61
C ARG A 101 -21.78 10.80 26.02
N PRO A 102 -22.21 11.76 26.88
CA PRO A 102 -22.73 11.44 28.20
C PRO A 102 -23.85 10.40 28.12
N GLY A 103 -23.84 9.42 29.03
CA GLY A 103 -24.87 8.39 29.11
C GLY A 103 -24.78 7.22 28.11
N GLN A 104 -23.83 7.21 27.20
CA GLN A 104 -23.67 6.12 26.21
C GLN A 104 -23.42 4.74 26.86
N GLN A 105 -22.91 4.69 28.08
CA GLN A 105 -22.62 3.45 28.81
C GLN A 105 -23.68 3.09 29.85
N LYS A 106 -24.71 3.91 30.01
CA LYS A 106 -25.78 3.67 31.00
C LYS A 106 -26.43 2.31 30.82
N GLY A 107 -26.51 1.53 31.90
CA GLY A 107 -27.10 0.21 31.90
C GLY A 107 -26.19 -0.92 31.36
N GLN A 108 -24.97 -0.62 30.95
CA GLN A 108 -23.97 -1.64 30.62
C GLN A 108 -23.25 -2.12 31.88
N PRO A 109 -22.77 -3.37 31.95
CA PRO A 109 -21.95 -3.83 33.07
C PRO A 109 -20.70 -2.97 33.23
N VAL A 110 -20.32 -2.68 34.44
CA VAL A 110 -19.09 -1.94 34.74
C VAL A 110 -17.87 -2.80 34.39
N SER A 111 -16.99 -2.27 33.57
CA SER A 111 -15.76 -2.92 33.18
C SER A 111 -14.58 -1.97 33.47
N LYS A 112 -13.62 -2.45 34.26
CA LYS A 112 -12.39 -1.73 34.55
C LYS A 112 -11.56 -1.48 33.28
N ALA A 113 -11.44 -2.51 32.43
CA ALA A 113 -10.70 -2.39 31.17
C ALA A 113 -11.38 -1.42 30.19
N ALA A 114 -12.73 -1.35 30.19
CA ALA A 114 -13.46 -0.38 29.38
C ALA A 114 -13.27 1.06 29.89
N LEU A 115 -13.29 1.24 31.21
CA LEU A 115 -13.04 2.54 31.84
C LEU A 115 -11.60 3.02 31.55
N THR A 116 -10.60 2.17 31.75
CA THR A 116 -9.21 2.52 31.44
C THR A 116 -9.04 2.91 29.97
N ARG A 117 -9.56 2.11 29.04
CA ARG A 117 -9.53 2.47 27.61
C ARG A 117 -10.25 3.78 27.28
N PHE A 118 -11.30 4.08 28.02
CA PHE A 118 -12.01 5.35 27.89
C PHE A 118 -11.17 6.52 28.39
N GLN A 119 -10.57 6.40 29.59
CA GLN A 119 -9.65 7.39 30.15
C GLN A 119 -8.43 7.61 29.24
N ASP A 120 -7.81 6.55 28.75
CA ASP A 120 -6.67 6.62 27.83
C ASP A 120 -7.01 7.38 26.54
N ARG A 121 -8.20 7.17 25.97
CA ARG A 121 -8.64 7.91 24.78
C ARG A 121 -8.80 9.41 25.05
N LEU A 122 -9.36 9.80 26.21
CA LEU A 122 -9.51 11.19 26.58
C LEU A 122 -8.14 11.85 26.80
N LEU A 123 -7.24 11.19 27.53
CA LEU A 123 -5.88 11.67 27.77
C LEU A 123 -5.08 11.79 26.47
N GLN A 124 -5.19 10.81 25.55
CA GLN A 124 -4.57 10.89 24.23
C GLN A 124 -5.13 12.03 23.39
N ALA A 125 -6.44 12.29 23.47
CA ALA A 125 -7.05 13.42 22.79
C ALA A 125 -6.48 14.74 23.35
N SER A 126 -6.44 14.93 24.68
CA SER A 126 -5.84 16.10 25.30
C SER A 126 -4.36 16.26 24.94
N ALA A 127 -3.59 15.17 24.99
CA ALA A 127 -2.18 15.18 24.60
C ALA A 127 -1.97 15.49 23.11
N SER A 128 -2.99 15.30 22.28
CA SER A 128 -2.94 15.66 20.85
C SER A 128 -3.40 17.09 20.55
N GLU A 129 -4.00 17.75 21.53
CA GLU A 129 -4.44 19.16 21.48
C GLU A 129 -3.46 20.10 22.20
N GLY A 130 -2.27 19.63 22.55
CA GLY A 130 -1.24 20.45 23.19
C GLY A 130 -1.09 20.26 24.71
N TYR A 131 -1.77 19.29 25.32
CA TYR A 131 -1.73 19.04 26.76
C TYR A 131 -1.16 17.66 27.10
N PRO A 132 0.16 17.41 26.89
CA PRO A 132 0.77 16.12 27.09
C PRO A 132 0.78 15.62 28.55
N PHE A 133 0.62 16.54 29.52
CA PHE A 133 0.61 16.23 30.94
C PHE A 133 -0.79 16.26 31.55
N ALA A 134 -1.83 16.18 30.72
CA ALA A 134 -3.21 16.08 31.19
C ALA A 134 -3.38 14.89 32.14
N ARG A 135 -4.18 15.07 33.17
CA ARG A 135 -4.47 14.08 34.19
C ARG A 135 -5.96 13.95 34.36
N MET A 136 -6.40 12.74 34.73
CA MET A 136 -7.78 12.48 35.02
C MET A 136 -7.93 12.07 36.47
N LYS A 137 -8.84 12.75 37.17
CA LYS A 137 -9.17 12.49 38.57
C LYS A 137 -10.61 12.06 38.68
N THR A 138 -10.90 11.21 39.66
CA THR A 138 -12.26 10.89 40.08
C THR A 138 -12.72 11.98 41.05
N ASP A 139 -13.79 12.71 40.70
CA ASP A 139 -14.41 13.71 41.54
C ASP A 139 -15.41 13.06 42.52
N SER A 140 -16.31 12.25 41.96
CA SER A 140 -17.31 11.55 42.78
C SER A 140 -17.57 10.14 42.23
N LEU A 141 -17.76 9.23 43.17
CA LEU A 141 -18.15 7.86 42.90
C LEU A 141 -19.35 7.54 43.80
N GLN A 142 -20.48 7.20 43.20
CA GLN A 142 -21.73 6.84 43.92
C GLN A 142 -22.19 5.46 43.49
N ALA A 143 -22.49 4.63 44.45
CA ALA A 143 -23.05 3.29 44.22
C ALA A 143 -24.41 3.18 44.87
N GLU A 144 -25.46 2.99 44.06
CA GLU A 144 -26.83 2.81 44.52
C GLU A 144 -27.49 1.64 43.83
N SER A 145 -28.01 0.67 44.58
CA SER A 145 -28.74 -0.47 44.02
C SER A 145 -28.05 -1.14 42.85
N ASN A 146 -26.76 -1.48 42.98
CA ASN A 146 -25.88 -2.07 41.93
C ASN A 146 -25.66 -1.17 40.70
N ARG A 147 -25.90 0.14 40.81
CA ARG A 147 -25.55 1.13 39.79
C ARG A 147 -24.42 1.98 40.27
N LEU A 148 -23.40 2.10 39.43
CA LEU A 148 -22.22 2.89 39.70
C LEU A 148 -22.23 4.18 38.83
N SER A 149 -22.32 5.32 39.48
CA SER A 149 -22.21 6.62 38.83
C SER A 149 -20.86 7.23 39.17
N LEU A 150 -20.13 7.64 38.09
CA LEU A 150 -18.76 8.15 38.17
C LEU A 150 -18.67 9.50 37.48
N ARG A 151 -18.15 10.51 38.18
CA ARG A 151 -17.74 11.77 37.57
C ARG A 151 -16.21 11.86 37.54
N LEU A 152 -15.69 12.10 36.35
CA LEU A 152 -14.28 12.30 36.08
C LEU A 152 -14.02 13.78 35.81
N VAL A 153 -12.92 14.29 36.33
CA VAL A 153 -12.43 15.64 36.07
C VAL A 153 -11.15 15.55 35.27
N LEU A 154 -11.12 16.19 34.09
CA LEU A 154 -9.93 16.33 33.28
C LEU A 154 -9.19 17.61 33.69
N GLU A 155 -7.97 17.44 34.16
CA GLU A 155 -7.02 18.54 34.43
C GLU A 155 -6.04 18.59 33.25
N GLU A 156 -6.14 19.59 32.39
CA GLU A 156 -5.35 19.67 31.15
C GLU A 156 -3.85 19.86 31.42
N GLY A 157 -3.49 20.59 32.50
CA GLY A 157 -2.09 20.94 32.76
C GLY A 157 -1.57 22.04 31.82
N PRO A 158 -0.24 22.25 31.74
CA PRO A 158 0.34 23.28 30.89
C PRO A 158 0.23 22.93 29.38
N PHE A 159 -0.08 23.97 28.60
CA PHE A 159 -0.11 23.88 27.13
C PHE A 159 1.30 23.91 26.54
N PHE A 160 1.53 23.07 25.50
CA PHE A 160 2.77 23.03 24.74
C PHE A 160 2.50 23.16 23.25
N ALA A 161 3.22 24.08 22.60
CA ALA A 161 3.29 24.18 21.15
C ALA A 161 4.54 23.47 20.63
N LEU A 162 4.47 22.92 19.44
CA LEU A 162 5.65 22.40 18.73
C LEU A 162 6.61 23.56 18.44
N ASP A 163 7.88 23.37 18.78
CA ASP A 163 8.95 24.35 18.54
C ASP A 163 9.75 23.93 17.30
N THR A 164 10.73 23.09 17.48
CA THR A 164 11.62 22.68 16.40
C THR A 164 11.75 21.17 16.33
N LEU A 165 12.06 20.69 15.13
CA LEU A 165 12.47 19.33 14.86
C LEU A 165 13.99 19.28 14.78
N ILE A 166 14.63 18.47 15.60
CA ILE A 166 16.07 18.27 15.62
C ILE A 166 16.36 16.90 15.02
N VAL A 167 17.10 16.87 13.93
CA VAL A 167 17.59 15.62 13.33
C VAL A 167 18.99 15.38 13.85
N GLU A 168 19.19 14.22 14.50
CA GLU A 168 20.50 13.73 14.92
C GLU A 168 20.92 12.56 14.00
N GLY A 169 22.20 12.53 13.61
CA GLY A 169 22.77 11.49 12.75
C GLY A 169 23.15 11.99 11.36
N ASP A 170 23.30 11.05 10.42
CA ASP A 170 23.88 11.29 9.09
C ASP A 170 22.84 11.37 7.94
N ALA A 171 21.55 11.37 8.28
CA ALA A 171 20.49 11.38 7.26
C ALA A 171 20.45 12.70 6.47
N PRO A 172 20.66 12.69 5.14
CA PRO A 172 20.67 13.89 4.29
C PRO A 172 19.22 14.30 3.96
N VAL A 173 18.49 14.80 4.96
CA VAL A 173 17.08 15.18 4.81
C VAL A 173 16.80 16.55 5.39
N GLY A 174 16.08 17.38 4.65
CA GLY A 174 15.73 18.72 5.07
C GLY A 174 14.65 18.76 6.15
N ASN A 175 14.85 19.58 7.19
CA ASN A 175 13.88 19.73 8.29
C ASN A 175 12.49 20.14 7.80
N ARG A 176 12.39 21.01 6.78
CA ARG A 176 11.09 21.42 6.20
C ARG A 176 10.30 20.25 5.64
N PHE A 177 10.97 19.37 4.93
CA PHE A 177 10.34 18.16 4.41
C PHE A 177 9.82 17.28 5.55
N LEU A 178 10.66 16.98 6.55
CA LEU A 178 10.29 16.14 7.70
C LEU A 178 9.14 16.75 8.50
N GLN A 179 9.18 18.06 8.78
CA GLN A 179 8.12 18.75 9.48
C GLN A 179 6.76 18.61 8.80
N GLN A 180 6.72 18.80 7.49
CA GLN A 180 5.49 18.64 6.70
C GLN A 180 5.06 17.17 6.62
N TYR A 181 5.99 16.29 6.32
CA TYR A 181 5.72 14.86 6.18
C TYR A 181 5.24 14.22 7.47
N LEU A 182 5.84 14.55 8.61
CA LEU A 182 5.46 14.04 9.92
C LEU A 182 4.29 14.81 10.54
N GLY A 183 3.93 15.97 9.99
CA GLY A 183 2.91 16.86 10.57
C GLY A 183 3.36 17.58 11.84
N LEU A 184 4.68 17.69 12.04
CA LEU A 184 5.30 18.35 13.20
C LEU A 184 5.65 19.80 12.86
N ILE A 185 4.62 20.61 12.62
CA ILE A 185 4.78 22.00 12.14
C ILE A 185 5.02 22.93 13.34
N PRO A 186 6.11 23.72 13.35
CA PRO A 186 6.36 24.68 14.42
C PRO A 186 5.19 25.64 14.65
N GLY A 187 4.91 25.95 15.90
CA GLY A 187 3.81 26.83 16.35
C GLY A 187 2.44 26.15 16.44
N LYS A 188 2.24 24.94 15.90
CA LYS A 188 1.01 24.17 16.13
C LYS A 188 1.02 23.52 17.52
N PRO A 189 -0.15 23.19 18.09
CA PRO A 189 -0.24 22.42 19.32
C PRO A 189 0.59 21.12 19.22
N TYR A 190 1.24 20.74 20.32
CA TYR A 190 1.87 19.43 20.43
C TYR A 190 0.84 18.32 20.17
N SER A 191 1.24 17.29 19.48
CA SER A 191 0.36 16.15 19.19
C SER A 191 1.04 14.82 19.51
N GLN A 192 0.62 14.18 20.59
CA GLN A 192 1.10 12.85 20.97
C GLN A 192 0.84 11.81 19.86
N THR A 193 -0.31 11.91 19.20
CA THR A 193 -0.65 11.02 18.07
C THR A 193 0.32 11.18 16.90
N ALA A 194 0.77 12.41 16.59
CA ALA A 194 1.75 12.65 15.55
C ALA A 194 3.11 12.03 15.92
N VAL A 195 3.54 12.19 17.18
CA VAL A 195 4.81 11.61 17.67
C VAL A 195 4.78 10.08 17.64
N LEU A 196 3.70 9.45 18.10
CA LEU A 196 3.56 7.98 18.05
C LEU A 196 3.58 7.41 16.62
N ARG A 197 3.14 8.18 15.64
CA ARG A 197 3.17 7.78 14.23
C ARG A 197 4.52 7.99 13.54
N ILE A 198 5.48 8.65 14.16
CA ILE A 198 6.79 8.93 13.54
C ILE A 198 7.45 7.64 13.07
N ARG A 199 7.48 6.60 13.92
CA ARG A 199 8.09 5.31 13.56
C ARG A 199 7.47 4.70 12.31
N GLU A 200 6.14 4.69 12.20
CA GLU A 200 5.42 4.17 11.04
C GLU A 200 5.72 5.00 9.78
N ARG A 201 5.69 6.33 9.91
CA ARG A 201 5.97 7.26 8.81
C ARG A 201 7.41 7.20 8.33
N ILE A 202 8.39 7.14 9.22
CA ILE A 202 9.81 7.01 8.81
C ILE A 202 10.04 5.67 8.12
N ARG A 203 9.42 4.57 8.57
CA ARG A 203 9.51 3.27 7.87
C ARG A 203 8.94 3.31 6.44
N ALA A 204 7.99 4.19 6.16
CA ALA A 204 7.44 4.38 4.82
C ALA A 204 8.39 5.15 3.89
N LEU A 205 9.44 5.80 4.43
CA LEU A 205 10.50 6.45 3.66
C LEU A 205 11.68 5.47 3.52
N PRO A 206 11.89 4.87 2.34
CA PRO A 206 12.88 3.80 2.18
C PRO A 206 14.33 4.27 2.39
N TYR A 207 14.59 5.56 2.24
CA TYR A 207 15.90 6.19 2.36
C TYR A 207 16.25 6.67 3.79
N LEU A 208 15.34 6.46 4.77
CA LEU A 208 15.58 6.83 6.18
C LEU A 208 15.37 5.63 7.10
N GLN A 209 16.12 5.62 8.19
CA GLN A 209 15.98 4.67 9.28
C GLN A 209 16.06 5.37 10.63
N LEU A 210 15.15 5.03 11.56
CA LEU A 210 15.27 5.43 12.97
C LEU A 210 16.34 4.57 13.66
N ILE A 211 17.33 5.22 14.28
CA ILE A 211 18.39 4.58 15.08
C ILE A 211 17.80 4.15 16.44
N LYS A 212 17.03 5.04 17.06
CA LYS A 212 16.29 4.81 18.32
C LYS A 212 14.95 5.53 18.28
N ASP A 213 14.10 5.32 19.27
CA ASP A 213 12.81 6.00 19.37
C ASP A 213 12.98 7.52 19.45
N PRO A 214 12.03 8.29 18.87
CA PRO A 214 12.01 9.75 18.98
C PRO A 214 11.93 10.19 20.44
N GLU A 215 12.68 11.22 20.78
CA GLU A 215 12.62 11.87 22.09
C GLU A 215 11.86 13.19 21.99
N VAL A 216 11.10 13.54 23.04
CA VAL A 216 10.44 14.83 23.13
C VAL A 216 10.91 15.55 24.38
N ARG A 217 11.42 16.77 24.23
CA ARG A 217 11.83 17.62 25.32
C ARG A 217 10.83 18.77 25.49
N PHE A 218 10.29 18.91 26.69
CA PHE A 218 9.33 19.95 27.03
C PHE A 218 10.01 21.03 27.87
N SER A 219 9.92 22.28 27.42
CA SER A 219 10.48 23.42 28.13
C SER A 219 9.71 24.69 27.77
N LEU A 220 9.38 25.53 28.79
CA LEU A 220 8.77 26.87 28.63
C LEU A 220 7.57 26.89 27.66
N GLY A 221 6.66 25.92 27.76
CA GLY A 221 5.48 25.82 26.88
C GLY A 221 5.78 25.36 25.44
N ARG A 222 6.99 24.88 25.17
CA ARG A 222 7.43 24.40 23.87
C ARG A 222 7.85 22.94 23.92
N ALA A 223 7.56 22.21 22.86
CA ALA A 223 7.93 20.82 22.67
C ALA A 223 8.91 20.67 21.50
N GLN A 224 10.13 20.22 21.78
CA GLN A 224 11.15 19.91 20.79
C GLN A 224 11.16 18.40 20.53
N VAL A 225 11.07 18.00 19.28
CA VAL A 225 11.11 16.59 18.87
C VAL A 225 12.49 16.29 18.29
N ILE A 226 13.17 15.30 18.88
CA ILE A 226 14.50 14.87 18.49
C ILE A 226 14.35 13.55 17.74
N LEU A 227 14.84 13.52 16.50
CA LEU A 227 14.79 12.35 15.60
C LEU A 227 16.21 11.85 15.31
N PRO A 228 16.63 10.75 15.92
CA PRO A 228 17.88 10.08 15.56
C PRO A 228 17.68 9.27 14.27
N LEU A 229 18.16 9.81 13.16
CA LEU A 229 17.99 9.25 11.84
C LEU A 229 19.33 8.87 11.20
N SER A 230 19.37 7.76 10.51
CA SER A 230 20.44 7.40 9.60
C SER A 230 19.95 7.31 8.16
N ALA A 231 20.87 7.56 7.24
CA ALA A 231 20.65 7.31 5.82
C ALA A 231 20.52 5.80 5.56
N ARG A 232 19.69 5.44 4.59
CA ARG A 232 19.57 4.10 4.06
C ARG A 232 19.62 4.16 2.54
N ASN A 233 20.35 3.26 1.92
CA ASN A 233 20.36 3.11 0.48
C ASN A 233 18.98 2.71 -0.02
N ALA A 234 18.40 3.50 -0.90
CA ALA A 234 17.05 3.30 -1.43
C ALA A 234 16.89 3.70 -2.89
N SER A 235 17.89 4.38 -3.44
CA SER A 235 17.98 4.57 -4.87
C SER A 235 18.30 3.23 -5.53
N ARG A 236 17.77 3.00 -6.70
CA ARG A 236 17.95 1.72 -7.39
C ARG A 236 18.27 1.94 -8.85
N PHE A 237 18.98 0.99 -9.35
CA PHE A 237 19.33 0.89 -10.74
C PHE A 237 19.07 -0.53 -11.22
N ASP A 238 18.30 -0.67 -12.28
CA ASP A 238 17.91 -1.94 -12.84
C ASP A 238 18.34 -2.00 -14.30
N PHE A 239 18.85 -3.13 -14.73
CA PHE A 239 19.03 -3.39 -16.15
C PHE A 239 18.49 -4.78 -16.52
N LEU A 240 17.95 -4.88 -17.69
CA LEU A 240 17.49 -6.11 -18.30
C LEU A 240 18.11 -6.20 -19.69
N ILE A 241 18.71 -7.34 -20.01
CA ILE A 241 19.20 -7.63 -21.35
C ILE A 241 18.49 -8.91 -21.81
N GLY A 242 17.82 -8.82 -22.94
CA GLY A 242 17.20 -9.95 -23.62
C GLY A 242 17.98 -10.25 -24.91
N VAL A 243 18.24 -11.51 -25.15
CA VAL A 243 18.78 -11.99 -26.41
C VAL A 243 17.71 -12.86 -27.05
N LEU A 244 17.15 -12.42 -28.15
CA LEU A 244 16.19 -13.19 -28.92
C LEU A 244 16.92 -13.92 -30.05
N PRO A 245 16.78 -15.24 -30.15
CA PRO A 245 17.27 -15.96 -31.30
C PRO A 245 16.54 -15.44 -32.54
N ASN A 246 17.28 -15.28 -33.54
CA ASN A 246 17.05 -14.64 -34.80
C ASN A 246 15.65 -14.78 -35.40
N ASN A 247 15.11 -13.69 -35.86
CA ASN A 247 14.00 -13.66 -36.80
C ASN A 247 14.49 -14.22 -38.14
N LEU A 248 13.78 -15.20 -38.69
CA LEU A 248 14.08 -15.92 -39.95
C LEU A 248 14.37 -15.01 -41.17
N GLN A 249 14.15 -13.70 -41.04
CA GLN A 249 14.34 -12.73 -42.13
C GLN A 249 15.70 -12.03 -42.14
N THR A 250 16.44 -11.93 -41.02
CA THR A 250 17.66 -11.09 -40.99
C THR A 250 18.94 -11.79 -40.55
N ASN A 251 18.89 -13.02 -40.11
CA ASN A 251 20.04 -13.82 -39.62
C ASN A 251 20.95 -13.10 -38.62
N ARG A 252 20.41 -12.16 -37.81
CA ARG A 252 21.15 -11.36 -36.80
C ARG A 252 20.55 -11.56 -35.42
N LEU A 253 21.38 -11.72 -34.42
CA LEU A 253 20.99 -11.71 -33.00
C LEU A 253 20.31 -10.38 -32.67
N LEU A 254 19.10 -10.47 -32.14
CA LEU A 254 18.37 -9.31 -31.67
C LEU A 254 18.66 -9.11 -30.17
N ILE A 255 19.31 -8.01 -29.86
CA ILE A 255 19.54 -7.57 -28.49
C ILE A 255 18.44 -6.59 -28.11
N THR A 256 17.67 -6.92 -27.08
CA THR A 256 16.72 -6.05 -26.43
C THR A 256 17.24 -5.69 -25.05
N GLY A 257 16.83 -4.57 -24.50
CA GLY A 257 17.29 -4.21 -23.18
C GLY A 257 16.52 -3.06 -22.56
N SER A 258 16.52 -3.00 -21.25
CA SER A 258 16.04 -1.85 -20.51
C SER A 258 17.03 -1.45 -19.44
N LEU A 259 17.14 -0.15 -19.25
CA LEU A 259 17.88 0.52 -18.22
C LEU A 259 16.91 1.37 -17.42
N GLU A 260 16.83 1.15 -16.13
CA GLU A 260 15.90 1.86 -15.24
C GLU A 260 16.67 2.39 -14.03
N GLY A 261 16.45 3.66 -13.69
CA GLY A 261 17.00 4.28 -12.48
C GLY A 261 15.90 4.97 -11.69
N GLU A 262 15.89 4.75 -10.37
CA GLU A 262 15.05 5.47 -9.44
C GLU A 262 15.91 6.07 -8.33
N PHE A 263 15.92 7.39 -8.27
CA PHE A 263 16.69 8.15 -7.31
C PHE A 263 15.74 8.83 -6.33
N LEU A 264 15.95 8.58 -5.05
CA LEU A 264 15.10 9.06 -3.98
C LEU A 264 15.88 9.99 -3.07
N ASN A 265 15.32 11.16 -2.78
CA ASN A 265 15.86 12.12 -1.80
C ASN A 265 17.32 12.56 -2.06
N GLN A 266 17.70 12.75 -3.31
CA GLN A 266 19.07 13.19 -3.66
C GLN A 266 19.32 14.66 -3.24
N LEU A 267 18.27 15.47 -3.22
CA LEU A 267 18.31 16.89 -2.84
C LEU A 267 17.91 17.12 -1.37
N GLY A 268 17.60 16.05 -0.63
CA GLY A 268 17.15 16.15 0.76
C GLY A 268 15.70 16.64 0.95
N ALA A 269 14.93 16.76 -0.10
CA ALA A 269 13.56 17.27 -0.08
C ALA A 269 12.49 16.17 -0.20
N GLY A 270 12.90 14.90 -0.18
CA GLY A 270 12.01 13.75 -0.35
C GLY A 270 11.55 13.56 -1.79
N GLU A 271 12.26 14.15 -2.75
CA GLU A 271 11.94 14.07 -4.18
C GLU A 271 12.23 12.67 -4.73
N ARG A 272 11.55 12.36 -5.84
CA ARG A 272 11.72 11.14 -6.62
C ARG A 272 12.05 11.51 -8.06
N ILE A 273 13.14 10.99 -8.57
CA ILE A 273 13.51 11.06 -9.97
C ILE A 273 13.54 9.64 -10.52
N TYR A 274 12.85 9.42 -11.61
CA TYR A 274 12.78 8.12 -12.28
C TYR A 274 13.10 8.31 -13.74
N ALA A 275 13.97 7.46 -14.28
CA ALA A 275 14.29 7.42 -15.68
C ALA A 275 14.35 5.98 -16.15
N ARG A 276 13.76 5.70 -17.32
CA ARG A 276 13.79 4.40 -17.96
C ARG A 276 14.01 4.57 -19.45
N ILE A 277 14.99 3.84 -19.97
CA ILE A 277 15.26 3.70 -21.40
C ILE A 277 15.09 2.23 -21.72
N GLU A 278 14.34 1.92 -22.77
CA GLU A 278 14.05 0.55 -23.17
C GLU A 278 14.10 0.42 -24.69
N GLN A 279 14.78 -0.61 -25.14
CA GLN A 279 14.79 -1.05 -26.53
C GLN A 279 14.09 -2.40 -26.63
N LEU A 280 12.84 -2.38 -27.12
CA LEU A 280 11.97 -3.56 -27.21
C LEU A 280 12.26 -4.42 -28.46
N SER A 281 12.67 -3.76 -29.53
CA SER A 281 13.10 -4.34 -30.80
C SER A 281 14.08 -3.39 -31.47
N PRO A 282 14.74 -3.74 -32.58
CA PRO A 282 15.82 -2.93 -33.17
C PRO A 282 15.46 -1.47 -33.40
N GLN A 283 14.21 -1.19 -33.71
CA GLN A 283 13.76 0.18 -34.03
C GLN A 283 12.64 0.67 -33.11
N THR A 284 12.25 -0.14 -32.10
CA THR A 284 11.22 0.22 -31.14
C THR A 284 11.85 0.61 -29.82
N GLN A 285 11.74 1.87 -29.46
CA GLN A 285 12.40 2.48 -28.31
C GLN A 285 11.38 3.18 -27.42
N ARG A 286 11.63 3.14 -26.12
CA ARG A 286 10.84 3.82 -25.10
C ARG A 286 11.74 4.60 -24.16
N LEU A 287 11.36 5.83 -23.83
CA LEU A 287 11.93 6.65 -22.78
C LEU A 287 10.81 7.09 -21.84
N ASP A 288 10.99 6.90 -20.55
CA ASP A 288 10.06 7.37 -19.51
C ASP A 288 10.89 8.12 -18.46
N ILE A 289 10.62 9.41 -18.29
CA ILE A 289 11.24 10.25 -17.27
C ILE A 289 10.13 10.78 -16.37
N GLN A 290 10.27 10.65 -15.07
CA GLN A 290 9.33 11.16 -14.09
C GLN A 290 10.08 11.89 -12.99
N MET A 291 9.53 13.01 -12.56
CA MET A 291 10.02 13.79 -11.43
C MET A 291 8.85 14.08 -10.49
N GLY A 292 8.99 13.80 -9.22
CA GLY A 292 8.05 14.15 -8.18
C GLY A 292 8.76 14.94 -7.10
N TYR A 293 8.28 16.13 -6.81
CA TYR A 293 8.78 16.99 -5.73
C TYR A 293 7.66 17.21 -4.71
N PRO A 294 7.76 16.63 -3.51
CA PRO A 294 6.76 16.84 -2.47
C PRO A 294 6.97 18.18 -1.75
N TYR A 295 5.93 18.69 -1.11
CA TYR A 295 5.98 19.84 -0.19
C TYR A 295 6.62 21.11 -0.76
N LEU A 296 6.20 21.51 -1.96
CA LEU A 296 6.65 22.75 -2.59
C LEU A 296 6.46 23.93 -1.66
N LEU A 297 7.51 24.72 -1.46
CA LEU A 297 7.55 25.89 -0.55
C LEU A 297 7.16 25.57 0.92
N GLY A 298 7.23 24.30 1.33
CA GLY A 298 6.82 23.88 2.67
C GLY A 298 5.30 23.79 2.85
N LEU A 299 4.54 23.76 1.76
CA LEU A 299 3.10 23.49 1.77
C LEU A 299 2.84 21.99 1.52
N PRO A 300 1.68 21.46 1.86
CA PRO A 300 1.30 20.07 1.54
C PRO A 300 0.98 19.89 0.03
N LEU A 301 1.70 20.59 -0.82
CA LEU A 301 1.56 20.60 -2.27
C LEU A 301 2.82 20.03 -2.92
N GLY A 302 2.68 19.01 -3.74
CA GLY A 302 3.75 18.45 -4.56
C GLY A 302 3.54 18.73 -6.03
N VAL A 303 4.63 18.72 -6.79
CA VAL A 303 4.62 18.84 -8.24
C VAL A 303 5.13 17.55 -8.85
N ASP A 304 4.41 17.05 -9.84
CA ASP A 304 4.80 15.88 -10.63
C ASP A 304 4.97 16.30 -12.09
N ALA A 305 6.07 15.89 -12.70
CA ALA A 305 6.30 16.02 -14.13
C ALA A 305 6.62 14.66 -14.72
N ARG A 306 6.12 14.38 -15.91
CA ARG A 306 6.42 13.15 -16.66
C ARG A 306 6.59 13.46 -18.12
N LEU A 307 7.58 12.81 -18.73
CA LEU A 307 7.78 12.74 -20.17
C LEU A 307 7.90 11.26 -20.56
N HIS A 308 7.06 10.82 -21.48
CA HIS A 308 7.10 9.49 -22.04
C HIS A 308 7.20 9.60 -23.56
N LEU A 309 8.26 9.03 -24.13
CA LEU A 309 8.46 8.94 -25.58
C LEU A 309 8.44 7.47 -25.97
N TYR A 310 7.72 7.16 -27.04
CA TYR A 310 7.64 5.82 -27.59
C TYR A 310 7.73 5.88 -29.11
N LYS A 311 8.79 5.34 -29.65
CA LYS A 311 8.99 5.18 -31.09
C LYS A 311 8.73 3.72 -31.46
N ARG A 312 7.78 3.49 -32.35
CA ARG A 312 7.47 2.16 -32.86
C ARG A 312 8.01 2.02 -34.27
N ASP A 313 9.16 1.37 -34.39
CA ASP A 313 9.80 1.10 -35.67
C ASP A 313 9.90 2.37 -36.54
N THR A 314 9.54 2.27 -37.80
CA THR A 314 9.40 3.40 -38.72
C THR A 314 7.94 3.92 -38.81
N ALA A 315 7.01 3.36 -38.03
CA ALA A 315 5.59 3.65 -38.15
C ALA A 315 5.22 4.99 -37.50
N PHE A 316 5.48 5.18 -36.22
CA PHE A 316 5.10 6.41 -35.53
C PHE A 316 5.94 6.69 -34.27
N LEU A 317 5.87 7.93 -33.81
CA LEU A 317 6.44 8.43 -32.57
C LEU A 317 5.35 9.03 -31.68
N ASP A 318 5.15 8.45 -30.51
CA ASP A 318 4.32 9.01 -29.45
C ASP A 318 5.17 9.84 -28.49
N ALA A 319 4.71 11.02 -28.15
CA ALA A 319 5.24 11.86 -27.09
C ALA A 319 4.11 12.24 -26.14
N ASP A 320 4.26 11.87 -24.87
CA ASP A 320 3.28 12.12 -23.80
C ASP A 320 3.98 12.90 -22.69
N ALA A 321 3.52 14.12 -22.45
CA ALA A 321 4.03 14.99 -21.40
C ALA A 321 2.92 15.32 -20.41
N SER A 322 3.18 15.20 -19.13
CA SER A 322 2.23 15.58 -18.10
C SER A 322 2.84 16.42 -17.00
N LEU A 323 2.04 17.33 -16.46
CA LEU A 323 2.36 18.16 -15.31
C LEU A 323 1.19 18.09 -14.33
N GLY A 324 1.48 17.84 -13.05
CA GLY A 324 0.48 17.69 -12.02
C GLY A 324 0.81 18.46 -10.76
N LEU A 325 -0.21 19.02 -10.14
CA LEU A 325 -0.16 19.58 -8.81
C LEU A 325 -0.88 18.63 -7.85
N ARG A 326 -0.16 18.13 -6.85
CA ARG A 326 -0.63 17.11 -5.92
C ARG A 326 -0.76 17.67 -4.52
N TYR A 327 -1.96 17.56 -3.94
CA TYR A 327 -2.18 17.80 -2.52
C TYR A 327 -1.91 16.51 -1.72
N LEU A 328 -1.04 16.60 -0.73
CA LEU A 328 -0.62 15.47 0.10
C LEU A 328 -1.40 15.47 1.42
N PHE A 329 -2.21 14.43 1.64
CA PHE A 329 -2.88 14.25 2.92
C PHE A 329 -1.88 13.77 3.99
N GLN A 330 -2.19 14.06 5.24
CA GLN A 330 -1.43 13.49 6.36
C GLN A 330 -1.62 11.97 6.38
N GLY A 331 -0.61 11.25 5.93
CA GLY A 331 -0.66 9.81 5.72
C GLY A 331 -0.14 9.44 4.34
N ALA A 332 -0.66 8.38 3.75
CA ALA A 332 -0.22 7.86 2.46
C ALA A 332 -1.18 8.16 1.31
N GLY A 333 -2.01 9.19 1.43
CA GLY A 333 -2.99 9.57 0.41
C GLY A 333 -2.65 10.89 -0.27
N TYR A 334 -3.12 11.06 -1.51
CA TYR A 334 -3.01 12.31 -2.26
C TYR A 334 -4.20 12.51 -3.20
N PHE A 335 -4.41 13.76 -3.56
CA PHE A 335 -5.27 14.18 -4.65
C PHE A 335 -4.44 15.04 -5.60
N LYS A 336 -4.54 14.82 -6.91
CA LYS A 336 -3.75 15.51 -7.92
C LYS A 336 -4.67 16.05 -9.02
N VAL A 337 -4.44 17.29 -9.40
CA VAL A 337 -4.94 17.87 -10.64
C VAL A 337 -3.80 17.80 -11.66
N PHE A 338 -4.07 17.37 -12.86
CA PHE A 338 -3.03 17.24 -13.88
C PHE A 338 -3.48 17.77 -15.25
N TRP A 339 -2.52 18.24 -15.99
CA TRP A 339 -2.58 18.44 -17.42
C TRP A 339 -1.69 17.40 -18.10
N ASN A 340 -2.17 16.83 -19.20
CA ASN A 340 -1.45 15.88 -20.01
C ASN A 340 -1.61 16.22 -21.48
N GLN A 341 -0.53 16.20 -22.23
CA GLN A 341 -0.54 16.35 -23.67
C GLN A 341 0.14 15.14 -24.31
N ARG A 342 -0.63 14.42 -25.12
CA ARG A 342 -0.14 13.33 -25.96
C ARG A 342 -0.12 13.77 -27.41
N SER A 343 0.96 13.48 -28.13
CA SER A 343 1.10 13.69 -29.56
C SER A 343 1.63 12.40 -30.18
N SER A 344 0.93 11.88 -31.18
CA SER A 344 1.40 10.75 -31.99
C SER A 344 1.63 11.26 -33.41
N ARG A 345 2.83 11.00 -33.94
CA ARG A 345 3.23 11.45 -35.28
C ARG A 345 3.66 10.26 -36.14
N LEU A 346 3.13 10.23 -37.33
CA LEU A 346 3.47 9.24 -38.35
C LEU A 346 4.91 9.48 -38.86
N LEU A 347 5.77 8.45 -38.80
CA LEU A 347 7.16 8.54 -39.26
C LEU A 347 7.31 8.05 -40.69
N GLY A 348 6.65 6.96 -41.06
CA GLY A 348 6.71 6.36 -42.37
C GLY A 348 5.37 5.71 -42.78
N PHE A 349 5.19 5.55 -44.06
CA PHE A 349 4.06 4.86 -44.68
C PHE A 349 4.45 4.40 -46.10
N ASN A 350 3.74 3.42 -46.63
CA ASN A 350 3.91 2.96 -48.01
C ASN A 350 3.09 3.85 -48.96
N ALA A 351 3.76 4.77 -49.66
CA ALA A 351 3.11 5.75 -50.53
C ALA A 351 2.34 5.06 -51.69
N ASP A 352 2.93 4.06 -52.32
CA ASP A 352 2.33 3.38 -53.49
C ASP A 352 1.02 2.66 -53.11
N GLU A 353 1.00 2.03 -51.93
CA GLU A 353 -0.18 1.35 -51.39
C GLU A 353 -1.30 2.36 -51.09
N LEU A 354 -0.95 3.52 -50.49
CA LEU A 354 -1.94 4.54 -50.14
C LEU A 354 -2.53 5.20 -51.38
N ILE A 355 -1.70 5.50 -52.37
CA ILE A 355 -2.15 6.06 -53.66
C ILE A 355 -3.07 5.07 -54.38
N SER A 356 -2.64 3.79 -54.48
CA SER A 356 -3.44 2.78 -55.19
C SER A 356 -4.76 2.45 -54.49
N SER A 357 -4.78 2.45 -53.15
CA SER A 357 -6.00 2.18 -52.38
C SER A 357 -6.91 3.42 -52.21
N ASN A 358 -6.41 4.61 -52.49
CA ASN A 358 -7.05 5.91 -52.20
C ASN A 358 -7.60 5.97 -50.76
N ARG A 359 -6.80 5.56 -49.77
CA ARG A 359 -7.17 5.54 -48.35
C ARG A 359 -6.07 6.18 -47.51
N LEU A 360 -6.50 6.80 -46.40
CA LEU A 360 -5.56 7.23 -45.36
C LEU A 360 -4.95 6.03 -44.63
N PRO A 361 -3.71 6.14 -44.12
CA PRO A 361 -3.13 5.08 -43.32
C PRO A 361 -3.93 4.87 -42.03
N ALA A 362 -3.89 3.66 -41.48
CA ALA A 362 -4.60 3.32 -40.23
C ALA A 362 -4.14 4.17 -39.03
N ASN A 363 -2.85 4.54 -38.98
CA ASN A 363 -2.30 5.47 -37.99
C ASN A 363 -2.30 6.88 -38.60
N LEU A 364 -2.76 7.86 -37.85
CA LEU A 364 -2.77 9.28 -38.25
C LEU A 364 -2.00 10.12 -37.22
N ASP A 365 -1.62 11.30 -37.64
CA ASP A 365 -1.07 12.30 -36.71
C ASP A 365 -2.17 12.80 -35.78
N VAL A 366 -1.99 12.62 -34.47
CA VAL A 366 -2.98 12.96 -33.46
C VAL A 366 -2.35 13.75 -32.34
N ARG A 367 -3.06 14.75 -31.85
CA ARG A 367 -2.74 15.45 -30.61
C ARG A 367 -3.95 15.40 -29.68
N VAL A 368 -3.73 15.02 -28.43
CA VAL A 368 -4.75 14.99 -27.39
C VAL A 368 -4.26 15.77 -26.19
N ALA A 369 -5.05 16.72 -25.71
CA ALA A 369 -4.77 17.45 -24.48
C ALA A 369 -5.88 17.19 -23.48
N PHE A 370 -5.50 16.67 -22.29
CA PHE A 370 -6.39 16.34 -21.19
C PHE A 370 -6.15 17.25 -20.00
N PHE A 371 -7.22 17.59 -19.30
CA PHE A 371 -7.18 18.00 -17.89
C PHE A 371 -7.89 16.94 -17.08
N GLY A 372 -7.36 16.65 -15.89
CA GLY A 372 -7.94 15.57 -15.11
C GLY A 372 -7.56 15.60 -13.63
N PHE A 373 -8.15 14.63 -12.96
CA PHE A 373 -7.96 14.39 -11.54
C PHE A 373 -7.42 12.99 -11.31
N GLU A 374 -6.56 12.87 -10.31
CA GLU A 374 -6.03 11.60 -9.87
C GLU A 374 -6.07 11.56 -8.34
N GLY A 375 -6.51 10.46 -7.79
CA GLY A 375 -6.46 10.19 -6.37
C GLY A 375 -5.73 8.88 -6.11
N GLY A 376 -4.97 8.82 -5.03
CA GLY A 376 -4.28 7.62 -4.63
C GLY A 376 -4.06 7.55 -3.13
N ALA A 377 -3.97 6.32 -2.64
CA ALA A 377 -3.60 6.04 -1.27
C ALA A 377 -2.92 4.67 -1.19
N GLU A 378 -1.94 4.55 -0.31
CA GLU A 378 -1.27 3.28 -0.03
C GLU A 378 -1.07 3.10 1.47
N ARG A 379 -1.16 1.86 1.92
CA ARG A 379 -0.84 1.47 3.27
C ARG A 379 -0.17 0.10 3.23
N LEU A 380 1.15 0.08 3.10
CA LEU A 380 1.97 -1.11 2.99
C LEU A 380 2.89 -1.21 4.21
N ASP A 381 3.15 -2.42 4.68
CA ASP A 381 4.12 -2.69 5.74
C ASP A 381 5.56 -2.54 5.25
N TYR A 382 5.83 -2.97 4.01
CA TYR A 382 7.14 -2.82 3.36
C TYR A 382 6.94 -2.62 1.85
N ARG A 383 7.62 -1.64 1.27
CA ARG A 383 7.32 -1.16 -0.08
C ARG A 383 7.85 -2.07 -1.19
N PHE A 384 9.01 -2.72 -0.98
CA PHE A 384 9.64 -3.55 -2.01
C PHE A 384 9.03 -4.94 -2.13
N ASN A 385 8.70 -5.59 -1.00
CA ASN A 385 8.03 -6.88 -0.95
C ASN A 385 6.95 -6.85 0.13
N PRO A 386 5.79 -6.24 -0.14
CA PRO A 386 4.72 -6.10 0.84
C PRO A 386 4.18 -7.47 1.27
N ARG A 387 3.99 -7.63 2.57
CA ARG A 387 3.35 -8.81 3.17
C ARG A 387 1.92 -8.55 3.58
N ARG A 388 1.62 -7.27 3.88
CA ARG A 388 0.31 -6.82 4.31
C ARG A 388 0.05 -5.41 3.85
N GLY A 389 -1.22 -5.13 3.50
CA GLY A 389 -1.65 -3.79 3.18
C GLY A 389 -2.30 -3.69 1.82
N TRP A 390 -2.46 -2.47 1.34
CA TRP A 390 -3.15 -2.21 0.08
C TRP A 390 -2.62 -0.94 -0.59
N VAL A 391 -2.85 -0.85 -1.89
CA VAL A 391 -2.61 0.34 -2.73
C VAL A 391 -3.82 0.57 -3.61
N PHE A 392 -4.20 1.82 -3.77
CA PHE A 392 -5.26 2.24 -4.69
C PHE A 392 -4.85 3.53 -5.39
N GLN A 393 -5.10 3.61 -6.69
CA GLN A 393 -4.90 4.79 -7.51
C GLN A 393 -5.97 4.81 -8.59
N SER A 394 -6.58 5.97 -8.82
CA SER A 394 -7.51 6.16 -9.93
C SER A 394 -7.35 7.55 -10.53
N SER A 395 -7.59 7.65 -11.83
CA SER A 395 -7.55 8.92 -12.56
C SER A 395 -8.65 8.98 -13.60
N ILE A 396 -9.12 10.20 -13.83
CA ILE A 396 -10.01 10.55 -14.93
C ILE A 396 -9.49 11.82 -15.56
N GLY A 397 -9.40 11.85 -16.89
CA GLY A 397 -9.04 13.02 -17.66
C GLY A 397 -10.01 13.19 -18.82
N ALA A 398 -10.40 14.43 -19.07
CA ALA A 398 -11.23 14.81 -20.20
C ALA A 398 -10.50 15.86 -21.05
N GLY A 399 -10.65 15.77 -22.36
CA GLY A 399 -9.93 16.65 -23.26
C GLY A 399 -10.40 16.58 -24.69
N THR A 400 -9.62 17.19 -25.55
CA THR A 400 -9.90 17.27 -26.98
C THR A 400 -8.83 16.53 -27.76
N LYS A 401 -9.26 15.58 -28.57
CA LYS A 401 -8.49 14.93 -29.61
C LYS A 401 -8.54 15.78 -30.88
N ARG A 402 -7.40 15.96 -31.53
CA ARG A 402 -7.28 16.59 -32.84
C ARG A 402 -6.48 15.69 -33.77
N ILE A 403 -7.07 15.32 -34.89
CA ILE A 403 -6.38 14.71 -36.02
C ILE A 403 -5.72 15.84 -36.80
N LEU A 404 -4.42 15.69 -37.05
CA LEU A 404 -3.64 16.70 -37.76
C LEU A 404 -3.37 16.20 -39.18
N PRO A 405 -3.79 16.92 -40.23
CA PRO A 405 -3.40 16.57 -41.58
C PRO A 405 -1.88 16.50 -41.75
N ASN A 406 -1.40 15.43 -42.35
CA ASN A 406 0.02 15.20 -42.55
C ASN A 406 0.43 15.74 -43.92
N LYS A 407 1.36 16.71 -43.92
CA LYS A 407 1.80 17.38 -45.14
C LYS A 407 2.30 16.42 -46.23
N ARG A 408 3.00 15.35 -45.84
CA ARG A 408 3.47 14.35 -46.81
C ARG A 408 2.34 13.57 -47.48
N LEU A 409 1.21 13.37 -46.79
CA LEU A 409 0.01 12.77 -47.37
C LEU A 409 -0.76 13.76 -48.26
N GLU A 410 -0.75 15.03 -47.90
CA GLU A 410 -1.31 16.12 -48.75
C GLU A 410 -0.52 16.24 -50.06
N ASP A 411 0.82 16.22 -50.00
CA ASP A 411 1.71 16.28 -51.16
C ASP A 411 1.53 15.08 -52.11
N LEU A 412 1.02 13.92 -51.60
CA LEU A 412 0.65 12.74 -52.40
C LEU A 412 -0.79 12.85 -53.01
N GLY A 413 -1.46 13.95 -52.85
CA GLY A 413 -2.83 14.16 -53.36
C GLY A 413 -3.94 13.55 -52.48
N LEU A 414 -3.61 13.01 -51.29
CA LEU A 414 -4.55 12.37 -50.38
C LEU A 414 -5.18 13.35 -49.36
N GLY A 415 -4.88 14.66 -49.46
CA GLY A 415 -5.35 15.68 -48.53
C GLY A 415 -6.89 15.77 -48.43
N GLY A 416 -7.61 15.64 -49.54
CA GLY A 416 -9.06 15.68 -49.55
C GLY A 416 -9.75 14.55 -48.78
N LEU A 417 -9.03 13.46 -48.45
CA LEU A 417 -9.58 12.40 -47.65
C LEU A 417 -9.79 12.79 -46.17
N TYR A 418 -9.07 13.82 -45.70
CA TYR A 418 -9.30 14.37 -44.36
C TYR A 418 -10.63 15.11 -44.21
N ASP A 419 -11.24 15.60 -45.32
CA ASP A 419 -12.50 16.31 -45.29
C ASP A 419 -13.69 15.42 -44.84
N SER A 420 -13.52 14.09 -45.00
CA SER A 420 -14.50 13.11 -44.54
C SER A 420 -14.37 12.76 -43.05
N LEU A 421 -13.33 13.24 -42.38
CA LEU A 421 -13.06 12.95 -40.98
C LEU A 421 -13.48 14.11 -40.08
N GLU A 422 -14.05 13.79 -38.94
CA GLU A 422 -14.22 14.76 -37.85
C GLU A 422 -12.87 15.02 -37.19
N LEU A 423 -12.18 16.10 -37.56
CA LEU A 423 -10.80 16.36 -37.10
C LEU A 423 -10.69 16.68 -35.60
N ASN A 424 -11.78 17.08 -34.94
CA ASN A 424 -11.80 17.40 -33.51
C ASN A 424 -12.90 16.62 -32.83
N SER A 425 -12.55 15.94 -31.75
CA SER A 425 -13.52 15.21 -30.92
C SER A 425 -13.20 15.27 -29.43
N ALA A 426 -14.23 15.17 -28.60
CA ALA A 426 -14.03 15.00 -27.18
C ALA A 426 -13.54 13.59 -26.86
N GLN A 427 -12.62 13.47 -25.90
CA GLN A 427 -12.07 12.20 -25.45
C GLN A 427 -11.96 12.20 -23.92
N ILE A 428 -12.37 11.11 -23.29
CA ILE A 428 -12.21 10.87 -21.86
C ILE A 428 -11.34 9.64 -21.67
N GLN A 429 -10.36 9.76 -20.80
CA GLN A 429 -9.53 8.64 -20.39
C GLN A 429 -9.75 8.35 -18.91
N VAL A 430 -9.98 7.08 -18.57
CA VAL A 430 -10.09 6.61 -17.21
C VAL A 430 -9.00 5.58 -16.95
N ALA A 431 -8.46 5.57 -15.73
CA ALA A 431 -7.54 4.53 -15.30
C ALA A 431 -7.74 4.24 -13.81
N ALA A 432 -7.61 2.97 -13.45
CA ALA A 432 -7.64 2.54 -12.06
C ALA A 432 -6.64 1.41 -11.82
N ARG A 433 -6.03 1.41 -10.64
CA ARG A 433 -5.17 0.35 -10.14
C ARG A 433 -5.46 0.12 -8.67
N ALA A 434 -5.67 -1.14 -8.29
CA ALA A 434 -5.81 -1.56 -6.91
C ALA A 434 -4.91 -2.77 -6.66
N GLY A 435 -4.42 -2.90 -5.44
CA GLY A 435 -3.65 -4.07 -5.02
C GLY A 435 -3.81 -4.30 -3.53
N ALA A 436 -3.90 -5.55 -3.11
CA ALA A 436 -4.03 -5.91 -1.72
C ALA A 436 -3.16 -7.13 -1.40
N TYR A 437 -2.53 -7.10 -0.24
CA TYR A 437 -1.63 -8.14 0.27
C TYR A 437 -2.20 -8.72 1.56
N PHE A 438 -2.43 -10.03 1.57
CA PHE A 438 -3.04 -10.76 2.67
C PHE A 438 -2.03 -11.79 3.20
N PRO A 439 -1.54 -11.66 4.44
CA PRO A 439 -0.74 -12.71 5.07
C PRO A 439 -1.65 -13.89 5.37
N LEU A 440 -1.41 -15.04 4.75
CA LEU A 440 -2.19 -16.27 4.98
C LEU A 440 -1.60 -17.07 6.15
N PHE A 441 -0.27 -17.26 6.13
CA PHE A 441 0.47 -17.96 7.19
C PHE A 441 1.76 -17.18 7.51
N LYS A 442 2.56 -17.66 8.46
CA LYS A 442 3.81 -16.98 8.90
C LYS A 442 4.77 -16.64 7.75
N ARG A 443 4.79 -17.45 6.68
CA ARG A 443 5.70 -17.31 5.53
C ARG A 443 4.98 -17.27 4.19
N SER A 444 3.71 -16.94 4.15
CA SER A 444 2.98 -16.85 2.89
C SER A 444 2.12 -15.62 2.80
N VAL A 445 2.04 -15.08 1.59
CA VAL A 445 1.27 -13.89 1.25
C VAL A 445 0.47 -14.18 -0.01
N PHE A 446 -0.79 -13.80 0.00
CA PHE A 446 -1.62 -13.74 -1.17
C PHE A 446 -1.72 -12.29 -1.64
N TYR A 447 -1.39 -12.05 -2.89
CA TYR A 447 -1.56 -10.77 -3.55
C TYR A 447 -2.72 -10.83 -4.51
N TRP A 448 -3.59 -9.85 -4.44
CA TRP A 448 -4.64 -9.57 -5.42
C TRP A 448 -4.39 -8.21 -6.03
N GLY A 449 -4.42 -8.15 -7.37
CA GLY A 449 -4.22 -6.93 -8.14
C GLY A 449 -5.32 -6.74 -9.18
N LEU A 450 -5.72 -5.49 -9.38
CA LEU A 450 -6.66 -5.08 -10.42
C LEU A 450 -6.09 -3.86 -11.12
N GLN A 451 -6.05 -3.87 -12.45
CA GLN A 451 -5.63 -2.74 -13.25
C GLN A 451 -6.54 -2.59 -14.47
N GLY A 452 -7.05 -1.39 -14.69
CA GLY A 452 -7.88 -1.10 -15.85
C GLY A 452 -7.65 0.28 -16.43
N LYS A 453 -7.85 0.41 -17.73
CA LYS A 453 -7.90 1.69 -18.45
C LYS A 453 -8.99 1.64 -19.51
N GLY A 454 -9.58 2.80 -19.78
CA GLY A 454 -10.57 2.96 -20.83
C GLY A 454 -10.41 4.28 -21.54
N LEU A 455 -10.64 4.26 -22.84
CA LEU A 455 -10.64 5.41 -23.73
C LEU A 455 -12.05 5.60 -24.28
N LEU A 456 -12.74 6.61 -23.81
CA LEU A 456 -14.10 6.94 -24.24
C LEU A 456 -14.05 8.12 -25.21
N SER A 457 -14.52 7.92 -26.43
CA SER A 457 -14.59 8.95 -27.47
C SER A 457 -15.80 8.68 -28.36
N ARG A 458 -16.37 9.74 -28.95
CA ARG A 458 -17.42 9.60 -29.97
C ARG A 458 -16.85 8.99 -31.24
N GLN A 459 -15.63 9.35 -31.60
CA GLN A 459 -14.93 8.76 -32.72
C GLN A 459 -14.24 7.46 -32.31
N PRO A 460 -14.18 6.47 -33.21
CA PRO A 460 -13.35 5.30 -33.01
C PRO A 460 -11.89 5.68 -32.73
N ALA A 461 -11.25 4.92 -31.86
CA ALA A 461 -9.83 5.11 -31.61
C ALA A 461 -8.99 4.68 -32.81
N LEU A 462 -7.90 5.40 -33.03
CA LEU A 462 -6.90 4.98 -34.02
C LEU A 462 -5.98 3.92 -33.38
N PRO A 463 -5.35 3.04 -34.18
CA PRO A 463 -4.46 2.01 -33.63
C PRO A 463 -3.28 2.56 -32.80
N ASN A 464 -2.76 3.75 -33.11
CA ASN A 464 -1.73 4.43 -32.34
C ASN A 464 -2.25 5.09 -31.04
N GLU A 465 -3.56 5.10 -30.79
CA GLU A 465 -4.15 5.58 -29.52
C GLU A 465 -4.39 4.43 -28.52
N GLN A 466 -4.39 3.20 -28.96
CA GLN A 466 -4.72 2.03 -28.15
C GLN A 466 -3.69 1.77 -27.04
N PHE A 467 -4.15 1.19 -25.94
CA PHE A 467 -3.29 0.65 -24.90
C PHE A 467 -2.67 -0.66 -25.36
N ARG A 468 -1.42 -0.88 -24.99
CA ARG A 468 -0.67 -2.09 -25.32
C ARG A 468 -0.48 -2.92 -24.08
N LEU A 469 -0.78 -4.22 -24.19
CA LEU A 469 -0.73 -5.18 -23.10
C LEU A 469 0.01 -6.45 -23.54
N GLY A 470 0.64 -7.07 -22.59
CA GLY A 470 1.49 -8.25 -22.74
C GLY A 470 2.78 -8.07 -21.95
N GLY A 471 3.53 -9.14 -21.76
CA GLY A 471 4.78 -9.14 -21.04
C GLY A 471 4.65 -9.15 -19.54
N ASN A 472 5.80 -9.14 -18.87
CA ASN A 472 5.93 -9.35 -17.43
C ASN A 472 5.20 -8.31 -16.56
N ARG A 473 4.93 -7.12 -17.08
CA ARG A 473 4.39 -5.99 -16.30
C ARG A 473 2.88 -5.84 -16.39
N THR A 474 2.25 -6.39 -17.41
CA THR A 474 0.82 -6.17 -17.65
C THR A 474 0.02 -7.46 -17.72
N LEU A 475 0.43 -8.41 -18.56
CA LEU A 475 -0.23 -9.68 -18.75
C LEU A 475 0.82 -10.76 -19.05
N ARG A 476 1.23 -11.49 -18.02
CA ARG A 476 2.28 -12.50 -18.09
C ARG A 476 1.83 -13.68 -18.95
N GLY A 477 2.78 -14.35 -19.60
CA GLY A 477 2.51 -15.47 -20.53
C GLY A 477 2.33 -15.05 -21.99
N PHE A 478 2.32 -13.76 -22.28
CA PHE A 478 2.29 -13.21 -23.64
C PHE A 478 3.53 -12.36 -23.90
N ASP A 479 3.86 -12.16 -25.17
CA ASP A 479 4.95 -11.26 -25.56
C ASP A 479 4.64 -9.82 -25.18
N GLU A 480 5.67 -8.99 -25.05
CA GLU A 480 5.49 -7.56 -24.79
C GLU A 480 4.65 -6.92 -25.91
N GLU A 481 3.64 -6.12 -25.50
CA GLU A 481 2.74 -5.41 -26.41
C GLU A 481 1.93 -6.30 -27.38
N PHE A 482 1.71 -7.56 -27.04
CA PHE A 482 1.01 -8.53 -27.88
C PHE A 482 -0.43 -8.12 -28.20
N PHE A 483 -1.15 -7.53 -27.22
CA PHE A 483 -2.52 -7.06 -27.39
C PHE A 483 -2.58 -5.55 -27.51
N GLN A 484 -3.52 -5.06 -28.31
CA GLN A 484 -3.93 -3.68 -28.38
C GLN A 484 -5.40 -3.59 -27.95
N ALA A 485 -5.74 -2.62 -27.13
CA ALA A 485 -7.09 -2.45 -26.59
C ALA A 485 -7.44 -0.99 -26.37
N THR A 486 -8.69 -0.61 -26.59
CA THR A 486 -9.26 0.69 -26.21
C THR A 486 -9.72 0.69 -24.76
N HIS A 487 -10.14 -0.48 -24.27
CA HIS A 487 -10.54 -0.70 -22.88
C HIS A 487 -9.92 -2.02 -22.40
N PHE A 488 -9.48 -2.04 -21.17
CA PHE A 488 -9.00 -3.27 -20.57
C PHE A 488 -9.20 -3.33 -19.06
N LEU A 489 -9.32 -4.53 -18.55
CA LEU A 489 -9.29 -4.86 -17.15
C LEU A 489 -8.44 -6.12 -16.96
N VAL A 490 -7.37 -6.02 -16.17
CA VAL A 490 -6.50 -7.15 -15.82
C VAL A 490 -6.64 -7.43 -14.34
N ASN A 491 -6.92 -8.67 -14.01
CA ASN A 491 -7.01 -9.18 -12.66
C ASN A 491 -5.84 -10.13 -12.43
N THR A 492 -5.10 -9.91 -11.35
CA THR A 492 -3.89 -10.66 -10.98
C THR A 492 -4.08 -11.32 -9.64
N TRP A 493 -3.79 -12.60 -9.56
CA TRP A 493 -3.69 -13.38 -8.32
C TRP A 493 -2.28 -13.95 -8.22
N GLU A 494 -1.65 -13.79 -7.07
CA GLU A 494 -0.32 -14.30 -6.84
C GLU A 494 -0.16 -14.81 -5.41
N TYR A 495 0.25 -16.05 -5.29
CA TYR A 495 0.66 -16.64 -4.03
C TYR A 495 2.18 -16.57 -3.90
N ARG A 496 2.68 -16.04 -2.77
CA ARG A 496 4.10 -15.94 -2.45
C ARG A 496 4.43 -16.76 -1.23
N LEU A 497 5.42 -17.63 -1.36
CA LEU A 497 6.04 -18.33 -0.24
C LEU A 497 7.37 -17.65 0.09
N LEU A 498 7.42 -16.96 1.22
CA LEU A 498 8.55 -16.15 1.65
C LEU A 498 9.70 -17.02 2.14
N LEU A 499 10.87 -16.84 1.57
CA LEU A 499 12.12 -17.48 1.97
C LEU A 499 12.93 -16.55 2.88
N SER A 500 13.02 -15.26 2.55
CA SER A 500 13.61 -14.19 3.35
C SER A 500 12.80 -12.89 3.21
N GLU A 501 13.37 -11.76 3.58
CA GLU A 501 12.70 -10.45 3.45
C GLU A 501 12.40 -10.11 2.00
N ASN A 502 13.34 -10.34 1.09
CA ASN A 502 13.23 -10.04 -0.34
C ASN A 502 13.31 -11.28 -1.24
N ALA A 503 13.28 -12.49 -0.67
CA ALA A 503 13.29 -13.73 -1.43
C ALA A 503 12.00 -14.53 -1.24
N TYR A 504 11.42 -15.00 -2.35
CA TYR A 504 10.19 -15.79 -2.33
C TYR A 504 10.03 -16.65 -3.58
N LEU A 505 9.26 -17.71 -3.44
CA LEU A 505 8.69 -18.45 -4.57
C LEU A 505 7.29 -17.91 -4.83
N SER A 506 6.91 -17.80 -6.10
CA SER A 506 5.57 -17.36 -6.48
C SER A 506 4.90 -18.30 -7.46
N ALA A 507 3.58 -18.41 -7.33
CA ALA A 507 2.68 -18.94 -8.34
C ALA A 507 1.63 -17.87 -8.63
N PHE A 508 1.32 -17.65 -9.91
CA PHE A 508 0.43 -16.56 -10.29
C PHE A 508 -0.50 -16.93 -11.44
N ALA A 509 -1.60 -16.18 -11.52
CA ALA A 509 -2.51 -16.18 -12.64
C ALA A 509 -2.96 -14.74 -12.93
N ASP A 510 -2.96 -14.36 -14.20
CA ASP A 510 -3.45 -13.10 -14.72
C ASP A 510 -4.61 -13.39 -15.67
N ALA A 511 -5.77 -12.79 -15.45
CA ALA A 511 -6.90 -12.87 -16.36
C ALA A 511 -7.29 -11.46 -16.82
N ALA A 512 -7.50 -11.29 -18.11
CA ALA A 512 -7.85 -9.99 -18.66
C ALA A 512 -9.13 -10.03 -19.49
N TRP A 513 -9.86 -8.93 -19.45
CA TRP A 513 -10.86 -8.53 -20.41
C TRP A 513 -10.28 -7.39 -21.23
N LEU A 514 -10.26 -7.56 -22.55
CA LEU A 514 -9.70 -6.60 -23.50
C LEU A 514 -10.74 -6.30 -24.57
N GLU A 515 -11.00 -5.03 -24.82
CA GLU A 515 -11.86 -4.57 -25.92
C GLU A 515 -11.04 -3.73 -26.90
N ASP A 516 -10.97 -4.18 -28.14
CA ASP A 516 -10.40 -3.45 -29.28
C ASP A 516 -11.54 -2.84 -30.07
N ARG A 517 -11.78 -1.55 -29.91
CA ARG A 517 -12.83 -0.80 -30.59
C ARG A 517 -12.20 0.29 -31.47
N THR A 518 -11.86 -0.07 -32.68
CA THR A 518 -11.42 0.84 -33.74
C THR A 518 -12.49 0.97 -34.83
N ALA A 519 -12.28 1.83 -35.83
CA ALA A 519 -13.21 1.99 -36.95
C ALA A 519 -13.39 0.69 -37.77
N GLU A 520 -12.35 -0.15 -37.79
CA GLU A 520 -12.33 -1.37 -38.59
C GLU A 520 -12.67 -2.63 -37.78
N ARG A 521 -12.60 -2.58 -36.46
CA ARG A 521 -12.68 -3.75 -35.58
C ARG A 521 -13.45 -3.44 -34.30
N ALA A 522 -14.25 -4.38 -33.88
CA ALA A 522 -14.88 -4.41 -32.55
C ALA A 522 -14.73 -5.83 -31.99
N ASN A 523 -13.59 -6.10 -31.37
CA ASN A 523 -13.26 -7.42 -30.86
C ASN A 523 -13.12 -7.38 -29.34
N VAL A 524 -13.55 -8.47 -28.71
CA VAL A 524 -13.36 -8.68 -27.26
C VAL A 524 -12.53 -9.95 -27.06
N PHE A 525 -11.52 -9.86 -26.22
CA PHE A 525 -10.63 -10.96 -25.89
C PHE A 525 -10.61 -11.22 -24.38
N PHE A 526 -10.45 -12.48 -23.99
CA PHE A 526 -10.31 -12.93 -22.63
C PHE A 526 -9.03 -13.75 -22.47
N PRO A 527 -7.84 -13.14 -22.55
CA PRO A 527 -6.60 -13.87 -22.35
C PRO A 527 -6.38 -14.19 -20.88
N VAL A 528 -5.78 -15.36 -20.64
CA VAL A 528 -5.36 -15.83 -19.31
C VAL A 528 -3.89 -16.23 -19.38
N GLY A 529 -3.10 -15.75 -18.45
CA GLY A 529 -1.72 -16.12 -18.26
C GLY A 529 -1.51 -16.73 -16.88
N TRP A 530 -0.67 -17.74 -16.75
CA TRP A 530 -0.31 -18.34 -15.48
C TRP A 530 1.14 -18.79 -15.48
N GLY A 531 1.69 -18.97 -14.30
CA GLY A 531 3.07 -19.39 -14.19
C GLY A 531 3.60 -19.40 -12.77
N GLY A 532 4.90 -19.52 -12.67
CA GLY A 532 5.62 -19.49 -11.41
C GLY A 532 6.92 -18.73 -11.53
N GLY A 533 7.45 -18.33 -10.39
CA GLY A 533 8.71 -17.60 -10.35
C GLY A 533 9.45 -17.79 -9.04
N ILE A 534 10.72 -17.45 -9.07
CA ILE A 534 11.59 -17.36 -7.91
C ILE A 534 12.21 -15.97 -7.87
N THR A 535 12.18 -15.37 -6.71
CA THR A 535 12.92 -14.15 -6.41
C THR A 535 13.90 -14.46 -5.29
N PHE A 536 15.17 -14.09 -5.47
CA PHE A 536 16.20 -14.33 -4.46
C PHE A 536 17.12 -13.12 -4.35
N GLU A 537 17.58 -12.87 -3.13
CA GLU A 537 18.44 -11.76 -2.79
C GLU A 537 19.89 -12.24 -2.65
N THR A 538 20.80 -11.47 -3.22
CA THR A 538 22.25 -11.66 -3.10
C THR A 538 22.90 -10.36 -2.61
N ARG A 539 24.20 -10.39 -2.33
CA ARG A 539 24.94 -9.15 -2.01
C ARG A 539 24.97 -8.14 -3.16
N ALA A 540 24.82 -8.61 -4.40
CA ALA A 540 24.78 -7.75 -5.57
C ALA A 540 23.40 -7.12 -5.82
N GLY A 541 22.33 -7.72 -5.34
CA GLY A 541 20.95 -7.27 -5.55
C GLY A 541 19.94 -8.41 -5.54
N VAL A 542 18.73 -8.10 -5.95
CA VAL A 542 17.59 -9.04 -6.00
C VAL A 542 17.40 -9.51 -7.44
N PHE A 543 17.41 -10.81 -7.64
CA PHE A 543 17.17 -11.47 -8.93
C PHE A 543 15.77 -12.09 -8.95
N GLY A 544 15.09 -11.97 -10.06
CA GLY A 544 13.80 -12.60 -10.31
C GLY A 544 13.83 -13.41 -11.60
N LEU A 545 13.38 -14.65 -11.55
CA LEU A 545 13.17 -15.51 -12.69
C LEU A 545 11.72 -15.97 -12.68
N SER A 546 11.00 -15.80 -13.78
CA SER A 546 9.64 -16.33 -13.92
C SER A 546 9.43 -17.03 -15.25
N LEU A 547 8.61 -18.07 -15.21
CA LEU A 547 8.15 -18.83 -16.35
C LEU A 547 6.63 -18.71 -16.44
N ALA A 548 6.11 -18.34 -17.59
CA ALA A 548 4.70 -18.09 -17.78
C ALA A 548 4.19 -18.67 -19.11
N TYR A 549 2.95 -19.14 -19.06
CA TYR A 549 2.18 -19.58 -20.23
C TYR A 549 0.97 -18.67 -20.39
N GLY A 550 0.54 -18.46 -21.65
CA GLY A 550 -0.63 -17.66 -21.97
C GLY A 550 -1.55 -18.38 -22.93
N VAL A 551 -2.86 -18.19 -22.77
CA VAL A 551 -3.88 -18.72 -23.67
C VAL A 551 -4.99 -17.67 -23.86
N ARG A 552 -5.51 -17.56 -25.07
CA ARG A 552 -6.75 -16.83 -25.34
C ARG A 552 -7.94 -17.75 -25.11
N TRP A 553 -9.03 -17.21 -24.57
CA TRP A 553 -10.24 -18.02 -24.32
C TRP A 553 -10.71 -18.73 -25.60
N GLY A 554 -10.93 -20.03 -25.50
CA GLY A 554 -11.31 -20.89 -26.65
C GLY A 554 -10.14 -21.48 -27.41
N GLU A 555 -8.88 -21.11 -27.13
CA GLU A 555 -7.68 -21.71 -27.72
C GLU A 555 -7.07 -22.76 -26.77
N LYS A 556 -6.27 -23.68 -27.36
CA LYS A 556 -5.49 -24.63 -26.57
C LYS A 556 -4.18 -23.98 -26.09
N PRO A 557 -3.74 -24.23 -24.86
CA PRO A 557 -2.43 -23.75 -24.38
C PRO A 557 -1.30 -24.34 -25.25
N ASP A 558 -0.37 -23.44 -25.63
CA ASP A 558 0.89 -23.89 -26.26
C ASP A 558 1.94 -24.12 -25.15
N TRP A 559 2.14 -25.37 -24.80
CA TRP A 559 3.10 -25.78 -23.78
C TRP A 559 4.55 -25.76 -24.27
N THR A 560 4.78 -25.58 -25.58
CA THR A 560 6.12 -25.58 -26.17
C THR A 560 6.80 -24.22 -26.16
N SER A 561 6.04 -23.16 -25.94
CA SER A 561 6.52 -21.77 -26.02
C SER A 561 6.31 -21.00 -24.71
N PRO A 562 6.94 -21.42 -23.60
CA PRO A 562 6.87 -20.65 -22.35
C PRO A 562 7.55 -19.29 -22.51
N LYS A 563 7.02 -18.28 -21.83
CA LYS A 563 7.66 -16.97 -21.72
C LYS A 563 8.53 -16.94 -20.47
N VAL A 564 9.82 -16.70 -20.66
CA VAL A 564 10.81 -16.63 -19.59
C VAL A 564 11.18 -15.17 -19.37
N HIS A 565 11.08 -14.71 -18.13
CA HIS A 565 11.47 -13.35 -17.74
C HIS A 565 12.55 -13.42 -16.66
N LEU A 566 13.66 -12.75 -16.91
CA LEU A 566 14.75 -12.56 -15.95
C LEU A 566 14.81 -11.09 -15.57
N GLY A 567 14.75 -10.79 -14.28
CA GLY A 567 14.87 -9.44 -13.73
C GLY A 567 16.00 -9.36 -12.71
N TYR A 568 16.61 -8.19 -12.61
CA TYR A 568 17.62 -7.87 -11.62
C TYR A 568 17.39 -6.46 -11.08
N VAL A 569 17.43 -6.32 -9.75
CA VAL A 569 17.29 -5.04 -9.04
C VAL A 569 18.47 -4.86 -8.11
N SER A 570 19.26 -3.80 -8.29
CA SER A 570 20.29 -3.38 -7.34
C SER A 570 19.79 -2.19 -6.51
N LEU A 571 20.01 -2.25 -5.19
CA LEU A 571 19.71 -1.16 -4.25
C LEU A 571 21.03 -0.50 -3.83
N PHE A 572 21.14 0.82 -3.98
CA PHE A 572 22.34 1.58 -3.61
C PHE A 572 22.00 2.94 -2.96
#